data_0b7c4aee8e59952e202e4c8ad9df14f5
#
_entry.id   0b7c4aee8e59952e202e4c8ad9df14f5
#
_cell.length_a   1.000
_cell.length_b   1.000
_cell.length_c   1.000
_cell.angle_alpha   90.00
_cell.angle_beta   90.00
_cell.angle_gamma   90.00
#
_symmetry.space_group_name_H-M   'P 1'
#
loop_
_entity.id
_entity.type
_entity.pdbx_description
1 polymer ?
#
loop_
_entity_poly.entity_id
_entity_poly.type
_entity_poly.pdbx_seq_one_letter_code
_entity_poly.pdbx_strand_id
1 'polypeptide(L)'
;MITVVIPCLNEVAFIDATLRSLELQLDPGEDWEVIVADGGSDDGTREKLKAWADRDRRFKWLDNQQRTTPFALNLGIEHAKGSTVIILGAHAEVNPDFLVRNAELLKAHPESGCVGGTVAQVHGSETSRRIGTAMSSPFGVGDARFRTGGVAAHVDTVAFGAYRKDVLDEIGYFDTVLTRNQDDELNFRLLKSGWRIWFDPRIQSRYHVRSTYRNLLRQYTQYGYWKVFVNVKHGTVTTGRQVVPALFLLVLAVAGISWGLEIFGKWNEMWNGFGASIFVTALTLWGVIGLGSAIAGSHSFRDVPGILKAYAVIHYGYGYGYWKGILDFLILRRQPGVKSAELTR
;
A
#
# COMPACT_ATOMS: atom_id res chain seq x y z
N MET A 1 -18.73 13.71 14.34
CA MET A 1 -17.43 13.59 15.03
C MET A 1 -16.50 12.73 14.20
N ILE A 2 -15.21 13.08 14.10
CA ILE A 2 -14.17 12.35 13.37
C ILE A 2 -13.25 11.65 14.35
N THR A 3 -12.91 10.39 14.11
CA THR A 3 -11.84 9.67 14.83
C THR A 3 -10.71 9.30 13.89
N VAL A 4 -9.49 9.72 14.18
CA VAL A 4 -8.28 9.28 13.46
C VAL A 4 -7.67 8.11 14.22
N VAL A 5 -7.52 6.96 13.54
CA VAL A 5 -6.94 5.74 14.11
C VAL A 5 -5.54 5.52 13.53
N ILE A 6 -4.55 5.37 14.41
CA ILE A 6 -3.14 5.24 14.06
C ILE A 6 -2.57 3.94 14.67
N PRO A 7 -2.26 2.91 13.87
CA PRO A 7 -1.50 1.76 14.34
C PRO A 7 -0.03 2.17 14.52
N CYS A 8 0.54 1.88 15.67
CA CYS A 8 1.89 2.30 16.04
C CYS A 8 2.71 1.14 16.61
N LEU A 9 3.97 1.04 16.21
CA LEU A 9 4.97 0.15 16.83
C LEU A 9 6.37 0.65 16.48
N ASN A 10 7.12 1.12 17.48
CA ASN A 10 8.50 1.61 17.34
C ASN A 10 8.64 2.74 16.31
N GLU A 11 7.94 3.85 16.53
CA GLU A 11 7.88 5.02 15.65
C GLU A 11 8.41 6.30 16.33
N VAL A 12 9.34 6.18 17.28
CA VAL A 12 9.88 7.32 18.01
C VAL A 12 10.41 8.44 17.11
N ALA A 13 10.94 8.09 15.93
CA ALA A 13 11.48 9.06 14.99
C ALA A 13 10.41 9.89 14.25
N PHE A 14 9.16 9.39 14.15
CA PHE A 14 8.14 9.96 13.28
C PHE A 14 6.86 10.39 13.99
N ILE A 15 6.52 9.74 15.11
CA ILE A 15 5.21 9.90 15.76
C ILE A 15 4.92 11.35 16.16
N ASP A 16 5.91 12.12 16.61
CA ASP A 16 5.71 13.54 16.95
C ASP A 16 5.31 14.37 15.73
N ALA A 17 5.94 14.16 14.56
CA ALA A 17 5.59 14.87 13.34
C ALA A 17 4.17 14.52 12.87
N THR A 18 3.81 13.24 12.96
CA THR A 18 2.45 12.77 12.65
C THR A 18 1.41 13.44 13.55
N LEU A 19 1.57 13.37 14.87
CA LEU A 19 0.62 13.94 15.82
C LEU A 19 0.58 15.47 15.72
N ARG A 20 1.73 16.12 15.49
CA ARG A 20 1.81 17.55 15.25
C ARG A 20 1.03 17.98 14.01
N SER A 21 1.09 17.22 12.92
CA SER A 21 0.31 17.51 11.72
C SER A 21 -1.20 17.42 11.95
N LEU A 22 -1.63 16.59 12.90
CA LEU A 22 -3.03 16.49 13.32
C LEU A 22 -3.41 17.62 14.29
N GLU A 23 -2.54 18.01 15.21
CA GLU A 23 -2.78 19.15 16.11
C GLU A 23 -3.03 20.45 15.33
N LEU A 24 -2.36 20.61 14.20
CA LEU A 24 -2.44 21.80 13.32
C LEU A 24 -3.59 21.76 12.31
N GLN A 25 -4.55 20.86 12.46
CA GLN A 25 -5.70 20.79 11.57
C GLN A 25 -6.60 22.03 11.71
N LEU A 26 -7.13 22.48 10.59
CA LEU A 26 -8.21 23.44 10.56
C LEU A 26 -9.46 22.84 11.19
N ASP A 27 -10.31 23.67 11.75
CA ASP A 27 -11.59 23.24 12.36
C ASP A 27 -12.47 22.57 11.30
N PRO A 28 -12.79 21.27 11.41
CA PRO A 28 -13.66 20.59 10.47
C PRO A 28 -15.16 20.89 10.68
N GLY A 29 -15.49 21.80 11.60
CA GLY A 29 -16.88 22.11 11.98
C GLY A 29 -17.57 21.00 12.79
N GLU A 30 -16.81 20.05 13.32
CA GLU A 30 -17.26 18.99 14.18
C GLU A 30 -16.13 18.48 15.10
N ASP A 31 -16.46 17.91 16.24
CA ASP A 31 -15.48 17.35 17.17
C ASP A 31 -14.62 16.27 16.50
N TRP A 32 -13.36 16.17 16.93
CA TRP A 32 -12.44 15.13 16.48
C TRP A 32 -11.52 14.63 17.58
N GLU A 33 -11.06 13.40 17.41
CA GLU A 33 -10.11 12.74 18.30
C GLU A 33 -9.08 11.91 17.52
N VAL A 34 -7.96 11.61 18.17
CA VAL A 34 -6.91 10.71 17.66
C VAL A 34 -6.74 9.55 18.63
N ILE A 35 -6.79 8.33 18.12
CA ILE A 35 -6.53 7.11 18.88
C ILE A 35 -5.31 6.41 18.28
N VAL A 36 -4.22 6.37 19.03
CA VAL A 36 -3.00 5.64 18.67
C VAL A 36 -3.03 4.28 19.36
N ALA A 37 -3.07 3.19 18.58
CA ALA A 37 -3.00 1.83 19.12
C ALA A 37 -1.55 1.32 19.03
N ASP A 38 -0.86 1.30 20.17
CA ASP A 38 0.56 0.95 20.28
C ASP A 38 0.78 -0.55 20.50
N GLY A 39 1.56 -1.17 19.64
CA GLY A 39 1.87 -2.61 19.64
C GLY A 39 2.98 -3.03 20.63
N GLY A 40 3.19 -2.29 21.70
CA GLY A 40 4.24 -2.60 22.69
C GLY A 40 5.60 -2.04 22.28
N SER A 41 5.64 -0.76 21.88
CA SER A 41 6.89 -0.06 21.57
C SER A 41 7.86 -0.01 22.73
N ASP A 42 9.16 -0.13 22.45
CA ASP A 42 10.28 -0.16 23.40
C ASP A 42 11.42 0.81 23.03
N ASP A 43 11.17 1.70 22.04
CA ASP A 43 12.14 2.67 21.51
C ASP A 43 11.96 4.11 22.03
N GLY A 44 11.05 4.35 22.99
CA GLY A 44 10.70 5.68 23.48
C GLY A 44 9.40 6.26 22.87
N THR A 45 8.72 5.50 21.99
CA THR A 45 7.44 5.91 21.40
C THR A 45 6.36 6.10 22.46
N ARG A 46 6.26 5.19 23.47
CA ARG A 46 5.23 5.23 24.51
C ARG A 46 5.30 6.48 25.38
N GLU A 47 6.51 6.91 25.71
CA GLU A 47 6.75 8.13 26.48
C GLU A 47 6.21 9.36 25.73
N LYS A 48 6.41 9.41 24.40
CA LYS A 48 5.85 10.46 23.55
C LYS A 48 4.33 10.42 23.50
N LEU A 49 3.74 9.23 23.31
CA LEU A 49 2.30 9.07 23.28
C LEU A 49 1.64 9.50 24.59
N LYS A 50 2.25 9.15 25.74
CA LYS A 50 1.80 9.62 27.04
C LYS A 50 1.85 11.13 27.14
N ALA A 51 2.98 11.76 26.77
CA ALA A 51 3.13 13.21 26.81
C ALA A 51 2.09 13.94 25.93
N TRP A 52 1.74 13.38 24.77
CA TRP A 52 0.68 13.91 23.93
C TRP A 52 -0.70 13.79 24.58
N ALA A 53 -1.04 12.65 25.16
CA ALA A 53 -2.32 12.43 25.84
C ALA A 53 -2.50 13.32 27.08
N ASP A 54 -1.41 13.53 27.84
CA ASP A 54 -1.42 14.41 29.02
C ASP A 54 -1.59 15.91 28.64
N ARG A 55 -1.13 16.32 27.44
CA ARG A 55 -1.19 17.70 26.97
C ARG A 55 -2.53 18.06 26.32
N ASP A 56 -3.12 17.15 25.55
CA ASP A 56 -4.35 17.40 24.80
C ASP A 56 -5.27 16.18 24.83
N ARG A 57 -6.45 16.34 25.45
CA ARG A 57 -7.45 15.28 25.62
C ARG A 57 -8.00 14.68 24.31
N ARG A 58 -7.75 15.33 23.19
CA ARG A 58 -8.11 14.78 21.86
C ARG A 58 -7.23 13.59 21.48
N PHE A 59 -6.01 13.54 21.99
CA PHE A 59 -5.06 12.47 21.72
C PHE A 59 -5.15 11.41 22.82
N LYS A 60 -5.33 10.18 22.40
CA LYS A 60 -5.43 9.00 23.28
C LYS A 60 -4.54 7.91 22.73
N TRP A 61 -4.05 7.05 23.60
CA TRP A 61 -3.35 5.86 23.18
C TRP A 61 -3.91 4.61 23.87
N LEU A 62 -3.85 3.46 23.16
CA LEU A 62 -4.33 2.17 23.61
C LEU A 62 -3.20 1.15 23.48
N ASP A 63 -3.13 0.20 24.39
CA ASP A 63 -2.16 -0.90 24.35
C ASP A 63 -2.68 -2.03 23.46
N ASN A 64 -2.05 -2.26 22.31
CA ASN A 64 -2.37 -3.37 21.39
C ASN A 64 -1.48 -4.58 21.72
N GLN A 65 -1.94 -5.46 22.59
CA GLN A 65 -1.21 -6.65 23.03
C GLN A 65 -0.89 -7.63 21.88
N GLN A 66 -1.66 -7.61 20.78
CA GLN A 66 -1.47 -8.49 19.63
C GLN A 66 -0.36 -8.00 18.68
N ARG A 67 0.17 -6.80 18.86
CA ARG A 67 1.34 -6.23 18.19
C ARG A 67 1.25 -6.09 16.66
N THR A 68 0.16 -6.48 16.02
CA THR A 68 0.01 -6.38 14.56
C THR A 68 -0.91 -5.24 14.16
N THR A 69 -0.70 -4.72 12.95
CA THR A 69 -1.43 -3.57 12.41
C THR A 69 -2.95 -3.78 12.38
N PRO A 70 -3.51 -4.90 11.87
CA PRO A 70 -4.96 -5.03 11.82
C PRO A 70 -5.62 -5.10 13.20
N PHE A 71 -4.96 -5.70 14.20
CA PHE A 71 -5.46 -5.66 15.57
C PHE A 71 -5.43 -4.23 16.15
N ALA A 72 -4.38 -3.46 15.88
CA ALA A 72 -4.29 -2.06 16.29
C ALA A 72 -5.41 -1.22 15.65
N LEU A 73 -5.67 -1.43 14.36
CA LEU A 73 -6.74 -0.73 13.64
C LEU A 73 -8.11 -1.08 14.19
N ASN A 74 -8.40 -2.36 14.39
CA ASN A 74 -9.68 -2.82 14.95
C ASN A 74 -9.89 -2.28 16.36
N LEU A 75 -8.88 -2.35 17.23
CA LEU A 75 -8.92 -1.77 18.57
C LEU A 75 -9.25 -0.27 18.54
N GLY A 76 -8.61 0.48 17.62
CA GLY A 76 -8.89 1.90 17.46
C GLY A 76 -10.31 2.17 16.93
N ILE A 77 -10.81 1.38 15.98
CA ILE A 77 -12.19 1.50 15.43
C ILE A 77 -13.25 1.18 16.50
N GLU A 78 -13.03 0.14 17.31
CA GLU A 78 -13.93 -0.24 18.41
C GLU A 78 -14.06 0.87 19.46
N HIS A 79 -12.99 1.62 19.72
CA HIS A 79 -12.99 2.74 20.66
C HIS A 79 -13.34 4.09 20.02
N ALA A 80 -13.51 4.13 18.69
CA ALA A 80 -13.85 5.35 17.94
C ALA A 80 -15.25 5.84 18.30
N LYS A 81 -15.34 7.12 18.68
CA LYS A 81 -16.61 7.82 18.94
C LYS A 81 -17.17 8.49 17.70
N GLY A 82 -16.33 8.72 16.70
CA GLY A 82 -16.70 9.39 15.46
C GLY A 82 -17.55 8.52 14.54
N SER A 83 -18.49 9.14 13.84
CA SER A 83 -19.20 8.54 12.70
C SER A 83 -18.31 8.44 11.44
N THR A 84 -17.20 9.17 11.45
CA THR A 84 -16.13 9.09 10.43
C THR A 84 -14.86 8.55 11.09
N VAL A 85 -14.29 7.48 10.53
CA VAL A 85 -13.03 6.88 10.97
C VAL A 85 -11.98 7.05 9.89
N ILE A 86 -10.90 7.76 10.21
CA ILE A 86 -9.77 7.96 9.30
C ILE A 86 -8.63 7.05 9.73
N ILE A 87 -8.12 6.25 8.81
CA ILE A 87 -6.95 5.39 9.05
C ILE A 87 -5.69 6.14 8.61
N LEU A 88 -4.73 6.33 9.52
CA LEU A 88 -3.49 7.05 9.22
C LEU A 88 -2.28 6.25 9.73
N GLY A 89 -1.17 6.24 8.97
CA GLY A 89 0.08 5.61 9.41
C GLY A 89 0.85 6.45 10.43
N ALA A 90 1.54 5.84 11.40
CA ALA A 90 2.32 6.52 12.45
C ALA A 90 3.55 7.29 11.94
N HIS A 91 3.88 7.20 10.67
CA HIS A 91 4.93 7.93 9.97
C HIS A 91 4.41 8.68 8.73
N ALA A 92 3.14 9.10 8.80
CA ALA A 92 2.51 9.93 7.78
C ALA A 92 2.20 11.32 8.36
N GLU A 93 2.35 12.33 7.56
CA GLU A 93 1.96 13.70 7.88
C GLU A 93 0.81 14.11 6.95
N VAL A 94 -0.07 14.97 7.44
CA VAL A 94 -1.25 15.43 6.69
C VAL A 94 -1.26 16.94 6.55
N ASN A 95 -1.87 17.44 5.48
CA ASN A 95 -2.04 18.89 5.29
C ASN A 95 -3.05 19.45 6.31
N PRO A 96 -3.00 20.77 6.63
CA PRO A 96 -3.89 21.38 7.64
C PRO A 96 -5.38 21.26 7.34
N ASP A 97 -5.79 21.12 6.09
CA ASP A 97 -7.18 20.96 5.66
C ASP A 97 -7.64 19.48 5.50
N PHE A 98 -6.80 18.53 5.93
CA PHE A 98 -7.04 17.11 5.72
C PHE A 98 -8.34 16.61 6.35
N LEU A 99 -8.62 16.95 7.62
CA LEU A 99 -9.89 16.57 8.28
C LEU A 99 -11.09 17.23 7.63
N VAL A 100 -10.99 18.54 7.33
CA VAL A 100 -12.03 19.31 6.65
C VAL A 100 -12.40 18.66 5.31
N ARG A 101 -11.40 18.38 4.47
CA ARG A 101 -11.62 17.80 3.13
C ARG A 101 -12.26 16.42 3.19
N ASN A 102 -11.80 15.57 4.10
CA ASN A 102 -12.39 14.24 4.26
C ASN A 102 -13.86 14.33 4.70
N ALA A 103 -14.19 15.20 5.66
CA ALA A 103 -15.57 15.41 6.13
C ALA A 103 -16.48 15.95 5.03
N GLU A 104 -16.02 17.00 4.29
CA GLU A 104 -16.76 17.58 3.17
C GLU A 104 -17.06 16.55 2.08
N LEU A 105 -16.05 15.75 1.69
CA LEU A 105 -16.19 14.81 0.60
C LEU A 105 -17.06 13.61 0.97
N LEU A 106 -17.01 13.11 2.21
CA LEU A 106 -17.96 12.10 2.66
C LEU A 106 -19.41 12.62 2.66
N LYS A 107 -19.63 13.90 2.97
CA LYS A 107 -20.96 14.52 2.88
C LYS A 107 -21.40 14.72 1.42
N ALA A 108 -20.48 15.12 0.53
CA ALA A 108 -20.77 15.35 -0.88
C ALA A 108 -21.00 14.06 -1.70
N HIS A 109 -20.45 12.93 -1.23
CA HIS A 109 -20.55 11.62 -1.89
C HIS A 109 -21.22 10.58 -0.98
N PRO A 110 -22.56 10.65 -0.79
CA PRO A 110 -23.28 9.74 0.10
C PRO A 110 -23.21 8.27 -0.34
N GLU A 111 -22.97 8.00 -1.61
CA GLU A 111 -22.76 6.67 -2.18
C GLU A 111 -21.37 6.07 -1.86
N SER A 112 -20.47 6.90 -1.34
CA SER A 112 -19.11 6.47 -1.00
C SER A 112 -19.01 6.08 0.47
N GLY A 113 -18.63 4.83 0.73
CA GLY A 113 -18.31 4.34 2.07
C GLY A 113 -16.91 4.77 2.54
N CYS A 114 -16.07 5.21 1.60
CA CYS A 114 -14.73 5.68 1.87
C CYS A 114 -14.34 6.81 0.91
N VAL A 115 -13.58 7.78 1.41
CA VAL A 115 -12.91 8.81 0.61
C VAL A 115 -11.42 8.87 0.95
N GLY A 116 -10.59 9.33 0.04
CA GLY A 116 -9.17 9.53 0.28
C GLY A 116 -8.49 10.28 -0.84
N GLY A 117 -7.19 10.52 -0.72
CA GLY A 117 -6.48 11.39 -1.65
C GLY A 117 -5.07 10.95 -1.98
N THR A 118 -4.23 11.93 -2.31
CA THR A 118 -2.87 11.73 -2.78
C THR A 118 -1.90 11.59 -1.62
N VAL A 119 -0.96 10.65 -1.78
CA VAL A 119 0.15 10.43 -0.85
C VAL A 119 1.44 10.90 -1.52
N ALA A 120 1.91 12.09 -1.15
CA ALA A 120 3.19 12.60 -1.60
C ALA A 120 4.35 11.83 -0.96
N GLN A 121 5.37 11.55 -1.75
CA GLN A 121 6.55 10.81 -1.30
C GLN A 121 7.57 11.77 -0.67
N VAL A 122 7.98 11.51 0.58
CA VAL A 122 9.07 12.23 1.26
C VAL A 122 10.36 11.43 1.13
N HIS A 123 11.43 12.09 0.73
CA HIS A 123 12.70 11.46 0.38
C HIS A 123 13.81 11.92 1.33
N GLY A 124 14.43 10.99 2.05
CA GLY A 124 15.60 11.25 2.91
C GLY A 124 16.95 11.04 2.21
N SER A 125 16.95 10.52 0.96
CA SER A 125 18.17 10.23 0.21
C SER A 125 17.90 10.19 -1.30
N GLU A 126 18.96 10.23 -2.12
CA GLU A 126 18.82 10.00 -3.58
C GLU A 126 18.19 8.65 -3.91
N THR A 127 18.54 7.60 -3.17
CA THR A 127 17.96 6.27 -3.38
C THR A 127 16.46 6.28 -3.07
N SER A 128 16.02 6.91 -1.97
CA SER A 128 14.59 7.01 -1.66
C SER A 128 13.84 7.86 -2.68
N ARG A 129 14.48 8.90 -3.26
CA ARG A 129 13.89 9.70 -4.35
C ARG A 129 13.64 8.85 -5.59
N ARG A 130 14.65 8.08 -6.04
CA ARG A 130 14.53 7.17 -7.19
C ARG A 130 13.46 6.11 -6.99
N ILE A 131 13.39 5.54 -5.78
CA ILE A 131 12.34 4.59 -5.39
C ILE A 131 10.97 5.28 -5.39
N GLY A 132 10.85 6.46 -4.79
CA GLY A 132 9.60 7.23 -4.76
C GLY A 132 9.10 7.57 -6.16
N THR A 133 9.99 8.03 -7.06
CA THR A 133 9.64 8.27 -8.48
C THR A 133 9.06 7.00 -9.12
N ALA A 134 9.69 5.85 -8.93
CA ALA A 134 9.17 4.59 -9.46
C ALA A 134 7.82 4.20 -8.85
N MET A 135 7.62 4.41 -7.54
CA MET A 135 6.38 4.13 -6.83
C MET A 135 5.24 5.12 -7.14
N SER A 136 5.53 6.25 -7.78
CA SER A 136 4.55 7.25 -8.24
C SER A 136 4.28 7.17 -9.74
N SER A 137 4.85 6.20 -10.44
CA SER A 137 4.70 6.02 -11.88
C SER A 137 3.69 4.93 -12.21
N PRO A 138 2.82 5.12 -13.22
CA PRO A 138 1.94 4.07 -13.73
C PRO A 138 2.67 2.80 -14.17
N PHE A 139 3.90 2.92 -14.69
CA PHE A 139 4.72 1.76 -15.04
C PHE A 139 5.14 0.97 -13.79
N GLY A 140 5.39 1.65 -12.65
CA GLY A 140 5.78 1.00 -11.41
C GLY A 140 4.65 0.35 -10.62
N VAL A 141 3.48 1.01 -10.56
CA VAL A 141 2.39 0.62 -9.63
C VAL A 141 1.00 0.56 -10.29
N GLY A 142 0.93 0.71 -11.60
CA GLY A 142 -0.35 0.76 -12.32
C GLY A 142 -1.09 2.06 -12.07
N ASP A 143 -2.42 2.00 -12.09
CA ASP A 143 -3.33 3.15 -11.94
C ASP A 143 -3.73 3.44 -10.48
N ALA A 144 -2.87 3.13 -9.51
CA ALA A 144 -3.10 3.44 -8.10
C ALA A 144 -3.08 4.97 -7.87
N ARG A 145 -4.22 5.64 -8.06
CA ARG A 145 -4.34 7.11 -8.08
C ARG A 145 -3.82 7.80 -6.82
N PHE A 146 -3.91 7.17 -5.67
CA PHE A 146 -3.32 7.73 -4.44
C PHE A 146 -1.79 7.90 -4.52
N ARG A 147 -1.11 7.20 -5.46
CA ARG A 147 0.33 7.32 -5.73
C ARG A 147 0.64 8.08 -7.01
N THR A 148 -0.13 7.83 -8.07
CA THR A 148 0.12 8.40 -9.41
C THR A 148 -0.54 9.77 -9.60
N GLY A 149 -1.45 10.15 -8.69
CA GLY A 149 -2.25 11.35 -8.83
C GLY A 149 -3.38 11.20 -9.84
N GLY A 150 -3.91 12.31 -10.30
CA GLY A 150 -4.97 12.37 -11.32
C GLY A 150 -6.15 13.22 -10.89
N VAL A 151 -7.26 13.14 -11.64
CA VAL A 151 -8.50 13.84 -11.34
C VAL A 151 -9.35 13.08 -10.33
N ALA A 152 -10.22 13.80 -9.63
CA ALA A 152 -11.19 13.22 -8.70
C ALA A 152 -12.10 12.20 -9.43
N ALA A 153 -12.25 11.00 -8.85
CA ALA A 153 -13.05 9.93 -9.44
C ALA A 153 -13.29 8.79 -8.45
N HIS A 154 -14.21 7.89 -8.81
CA HIS A 154 -14.30 6.58 -8.15
C HIS A 154 -13.07 5.72 -8.47
N VAL A 155 -12.56 5.04 -7.44
CA VAL A 155 -11.36 4.17 -7.51
C VAL A 155 -11.62 2.85 -6.78
N ASP A 156 -10.71 1.90 -6.94
CA ASP A 156 -10.76 0.62 -6.23
C ASP A 156 -10.08 0.67 -4.84
N THR A 157 -9.21 1.65 -4.61
CA THR A 157 -8.48 1.79 -3.35
C THR A 157 -7.95 3.21 -3.15
N VAL A 158 -7.80 3.59 -1.89
CA VAL A 158 -7.10 4.80 -1.44
C VAL A 158 -6.15 4.43 -0.30
N ALA A 159 -5.16 5.27 -0.04
CA ALA A 159 -4.37 5.20 1.18
C ALA A 159 -4.88 6.26 2.18
N PHE A 160 -4.77 5.95 3.47
CA PHE A 160 -5.22 6.83 4.55
C PHE A 160 -6.68 7.26 4.39
N GLY A 161 -7.54 6.28 4.06
CA GLY A 161 -8.95 6.51 3.79
C GLY A 161 -9.74 6.96 5.02
N ALA A 162 -10.71 7.84 4.78
CA ALA A 162 -11.76 8.19 5.73
C ALA A 162 -12.99 7.35 5.41
N TYR A 163 -13.37 6.51 6.33
CA TYR A 163 -14.50 5.56 6.21
C TYR A 163 -15.69 6.04 7.00
N ARG A 164 -16.89 5.77 6.52
CA ARG A 164 -18.10 5.82 7.34
C ARG A 164 -18.05 4.70 8.36
N LYS A 165 -18.31 5.00 9.63
CA LYS A 165 -18.26 3.98 10.68
C LYS A 165 -19.34 2.93 10.52
N ASP A 166 -20.56 3.33 10.15
CA ASP A 166 -21.68 2.43 9.86
C ASP A 166 -21.35 1.45 8.72
N VAL A 167 -20.62 1.89 7.68
CA VAL A 167 -20.14 0.99 6.62
C VAL A 167 -19.10 0.00 7.15
N LEU A 168 -18.17 0.43 8.02
CA LEU A 168 -17.24 -0.49 8.66
C LEU A 168 -17.96 -1.50 9.56
N ASP A 169 -18.98 -1.07 10.28
CA ASP A 169 -19.82 -1.93 11.12
C ASP A 169 -20.60 -2.95 10.26
N GLU A 170 -21.08 -2.56 9.08
CA GLU A 170 -21.78 -3.41 8.12
C GLU A 170 -20.87 -4.48 7.49
N ILE A 171 -19.72 -4.06 6.95
CA ILE A 171 -18.85 -4.96 6.19
C ILE A 171 -17.86 -5.74 7.07
N GLY A 172 -17.74 -5.39 8.35
CA GLY A 172 -16.73 -5.89 9.28
C GLY A 172 -15.40 -5.15 9.15
N TYR A 173 -14.62 -5.15 10.23
CA TYR A 173 -13.34 -4.45 10.32
C TYR A 173 -12.21 -5.17 9.57
N PHE A 174 -10.96 -4.82 9.86
CA PHE A 174 -9.80 -5.42 9.22
C PHE A 174 -9.63 -6.90 9.56
N ASP A 175 -9.31 -7.72 8.56
CA ASP A 175 -8.97 -9.13 8.78
C ASP A 175 -7.64 -9.25 9.52
N THR A 176 -7.69 -9.80 10.72
CA THR A 176 -6.53 -9.93 11.63
C THR A 176 -5.49 -10.95 11.18
N VAL A 177 -5.81 -11.80 10.22
CA VAL A 177 -4.85 -12.72 9.59
C VAL A 177 -3.90 -11.99 8.64
N LEU A 178 -4.36 -10.88 8.04
CA LEU A 178 -3.61 -10.12 7.04
C LEU A 178 -2.59 -9.17 7.67
N THR A 179 -1.32 -9.45 7.54
CA THR A 179 -0.26 -8.50 7.95
C THR A 179 0.12 -7.51 6.85
N ARG A 180 -0.32 -7.76 5.61
CA ARG A 180 -0.21 -6.87 4.44
C ARG A 180 -1.48 -6.97 3.62
N ASN A 181 -1.75 -5.96 2.80
CA ASN A 181 -2.94 -5.85 1.95
C ASN A 181 -4.27 -5.87 2.73
N GLN A 182 -4.22 -5.56 4.04
CA GLN A 182 -5.43 -5.46 4.88
C GLN A 182 -6.35 -4.32 4.43
N ASP A 183 -5.79 -3.21 3.99
CA ASP A 183 -6.50 -2.06 3.40
C ASP A 183 -7.12 -2.41 2.04
N ASP A 184 -6.37 -3.08 1.19
CA ASP A 184 -6.81 -3.53 -0.12
C ASP A 184 -7.96 -4.58 0.00
N GLU A 185 -7.89 -5.45 0.99
CA GLU A 185 -8.94 -6.43 1.30
C GLU A 185 -10.22 -5.75 1.82
N LEU A 186 -10.09 -4.81 2.77
CA LEU A 186 -11.21 -4.04 3.30
C LEU A 186 -11.91 -3.24 2.19
N ASN A 187 -11.14 -2.57 1.34
CA ASN A 187 -11.66 -1.81 0.20
C ASN A 187 -12.37 -2.72 -0.80
N PHE A 188 -11.87 -3.94 -1.05
CA PHE A 188 -12.56 -4.92 -1.87
C PHE A 188 -13.91 -5.34 -1.28
N ARG A 189 -13.99 -5.61 0.03
CA ARG A 189 -15.27 -5.91 0.70
C ARG A 189 -16.25 -4.75 0.61
N LEU A 190 -15.78 -3.53 0.80
CA LEU A 190 -16.58 -2.31 0.66
C LEU A 190 -17.20 -2.21 -0.73
N LEU A 191 -16.40 -2.37 -1.77
CA LEU A 191 -16.90 -2.34 -3.16
C LEU A 191 -17.87 -3.50 -3.46
N LYS A 192 -17.60 -4.70 -2.94
CA LYS A 192 -18.45 -5.88 -3.10
C LYS A 192 -19.83 -5.72 -2.43
N SER A 193 -19.91 -4.94 -1.35
CA SER A 193 -21.16 -4.59 -0.67
C SER A 193 -21.95 -3.48 -1.37
N GLY A 194 -21.47 -2.99 -2.53
CA GLY A 194 -22.17 -1.98 -3.33
C GLY A 194 -21.78 -0.54 -3.01
N TRP A 195 -20.97 -0.30 -2.00
CA TRP A 195 -20.41 1.00 -1.69
C TRP A 195 -19.34 1.40 -2.71
N ARG A 196 -19.05 2.71 -2.80
CA ARG A 196 -17.99 3.26 -3.66
C ARG A 196 -16.86 3.84 -2.83
N ILE A 197 -15.70 4.04 -3.48
CA ILE A 197 -14.55 4.75 -2.92
C ILE A 197 -14.30 5.97 -3.78
N TRP A 198 -14.25 7.15 -3.17
CA TRP A 198 -13.97 8.40 -3.87
C TRP A 198 -12.54 8.86 -3.64
N PHE A 199 -11.81 9.12 -4.71
CA PHE A 199 -10.49 9.74 -4.69
C PHE A 199 -10.60 11.22 -5.06
N ASP A 200 -9.99 12.09 -4.24
CA ASP A 200 -9.86 13.51 -4.55
C ASP A 200 -8.44 13.99 -4.28
N PRO A 201 -7.72 14.56 -5.28
CA PRO A 201 -6.34 15.00 -5.13
C PRO A 201 -6.16 16.18 -4.17
N ARG A 202 -7.23 16.84 -3.73
CA ARG A 202 -7.19 17.90 -2.71
C ARG A 202 -6.93 17.35 -1.30
N ILE A 203 -7.28 16.09 -1.03
CA ILE A 203 -6.85 15.40 0.20
C ILE A 203 -5.38 15.04 0.01
N GLN A 204 -4.51 15.62 0.84
CA GLN A 204 -3.07 15.41 0.72
C GLN A 204 -2.45 14.93 2.02
N SER A 205 -1.61 13.91 1.88
CA SER A 205 -0.77 13.36 2.94
C SER A 205 0.65 13.13 2.43
N ARG A 206 1.60 12.94 3.35
CA ARG A 206 3.00 12.68 3.05
C ARG A 206 3.42 11.36 3.67
N TYR A 207 4.26 10.62 2.97
CA TYR A 207 4.76 9.32 3.41
C TYR A 207 6.26 9.17 3.17
N HIS A 208 7.00 8.74 4.19
CA HIS A 208 8.44 8.51 4.09
C HIS A 208 8.75 7.22 3.33
N VAL A 209 9.40 7.35 2.18
CA VAL A 209 9.73 6.24 1.28
C VAL A 209 10.87 5.38 1.83
N ARG A 210 10.86 4.10 1.52
CA ARG A 210 11.95 3.17 1.84
C ARG A 210 13.28 3.68 1.31
N SER A 211 14.33 3.57 2.15
CA SER A 211 15.65 4.11 1.84
C SER A 211 16.55 3.17 1.01
N THR A 212 16.16 1.90 0.84
CA THR A 212 16.98 0.89 0.15
C THR A 212 16.17 0.01 -0.79
N TYR A 213 16.81 -0.46 -1.89
CA TYR A 213 16.21 -1.42 -2.82
C TYR A 213 15.93 -2.78 -2.16
N ARG A 214 16.69 -3.18 -1.14
CA ARG A 214 16.46 -4.42 -0.38
C ARG A 214 15.11 -4.37 0.36
N ASN A 215 14.84 -3.25 1.03
CA ASN A 215 13.57 -3.06 1.74
C ASN A 215 12.39 -2.94 0.75
N LEU A 216 12.62 -2.29 -0.41
CA LEU A 216 11.66 -2.23 -1.49
C LEU A 216 11.32 -3.64 -2.03
N LEU A 217 12.34 -4.46 -2.30
CA LEU A 217 12.16 -5.85 -2.75
C LEU A 217 11.31 -6.65 -1.75
N ARG A 218 11.68 -6.59 -0.46
CA ARG A 218 10.96 -7.28 0.61
C ARG A 218 9.50 -6.83 0.67
N GLN A 219 9.25 -5.52 0.59
CA GLN A 219 7.91 -4.94 0.60
C GLN A 219 7.05 -5.46 -0.56
N TYR A 220 7.56 -5.39 -1.79
CA TYR A 220 6.79 -5.83 -2.97
C TYR A 220 6.64 -7.35 -3.04
N THR A 221 7.61 -8.12 -2.54
CA THR A 221 7.45 -9.58 -2.38
C THR A 221 6.31 -9.90 -1.41
N GLN A 222 6.19 -9.18 -0.30
CA GLN A 222 5.07 -9.36 0.63
C GLN A 222 3.73 -8.92 0.00
N TYR A 223 3.69 -7.82 -0.74
CA TYR A 223 2.48 -7.39 -1.42
C TYR A 223 1.97 -8.45 -2.42
N GLY A 224 2.85 -8.98 -3.26
CA GLY A 224 2.48 -10.06 -4.19
C GLY A 224 2.01 -11.33 -3.47
N TYR A 225 2.73 -11.76 -2.42
CA TYR A 225 2.42 -12.95 -1.65
C TYR A 225 1.03 -12.87 -0.98
N TRP A 226 0.78 -11.81 -0.22
CA TRP A 226 -0.47 -11.62 0.48
C TRP A 226 -1.66 -11.33 -0.44
N LYS A 227 -1.39 -10.79 -1.64
CA LYS A 227 -2.46 -10.59 -2.64
C LYS A 227 -3.08 -11.91 -3.08
N VAL A 228 -2.29 -12.97 -3.23
CA VAL A 228 -2.84 -14.29 -3.56
C VAL A 228 -3.73 -14.82 -2.42
N PHE A 229 -3.34 -14.60 -1.16
CA PHE A 229 -4.19 -14.97 -0.03
C PHE A 229 -5.54 -14.24 -0.08
N VAL A 230 -5.54 -12.92 -0.34
CA VAL A 230 -6.78 -12.14 -0.52
C VAL A 230 -7.63 -12.70 -1.67
N ASN A 231 -7.01 -13.01 -2.81
CA ASN A 231 -7.71 -13.58 -3.95
C ASN A 231 -8.35 -14.95 -3.64
N VAL A 232 -7.63 -15.82 -2.93
CA VAL A 232 -8.12 -17.13 -2.48
C VAL A 232 -9.29 -16.97 -1.50
N LYS A 233 -9.16 -16.06 -0.53
CA LYS A 233 -10.20 -15.76 0.46
C LYS A 233 -11.52 -15.35 -0.21
N HIS A 234 -11.45 -14.56 -1.26
CA HIS A 234 -12.63 -14.04 -1.96
C HIS A 234 -13.05 -14.87 -3.18
N GLY A 235 -12.31 -15.91 -3.54
CA GLY A 235 -12.59 -16.79 -4.69
C GLY A 235 -12.50 -16.07 -6.04
N THR A 236 -11.80 -14.94 -6.11
CA THR A 236 -11.68 -14.12 -7.34
C THR A 236 -10.39 -13.31 -7.36
N VAL A 237 -10.00 -12.84 -8.54
CA VAL A 237 -8.92 -11.85 -8.68
C VAL A 237 -9.48 -10.48 -8.32
N THR A 238 -9.16 -10.01 -7.11
CA THR A 238 -9.73 -8.78 -6.56
C THR A 238 -9.29 -7.51 -7.29
N THR A 239 -8.11 -7.51 -7.95
CA THR A 239 -7.57 -6.37 -8.69
C THR A 239 -6.73 -6.85 -9.89
N GLY A 240 -7.23 -6.64 -11.12
CA GLY A 240 -6.62 -7.18 -12.34
C GLY A 240 -5.19 -6.70 -12.62
N ARG A 241 -4.89 -5.40 -12.41
CA ARG A 241 -3.54 -4.85 -12.64
C ARG A 241 -2.46 -5.52 -11.81
N GLN A 242 -2.81 -6.07 -10.66
CA GLN A 242 -1.88 -6.72 -9.74
C GLN A 242 -1.45 -8.12 -10.19
N VAL A 243 -2.07 -8.69 -11.23
CA VAL A 243 -1.64 -9.96 -11.85
C VAL A 243 -0.52 -9.74 -12.88
N VAL A 244 -0.42 -8.53 -13.44
CA VAL A 244 0.51 -8.22 -14.55
C VAL A 244 1.98 -8.57 -14.23
N PRO A 245 2.57 -8.22 -13.06
CA PRO A 245 3.94 -8.61 -12.77
C PRO A 245 4.15 -10.13 -12.68
N ALA A 246 3.16 -10.88 -12.20
CA ALA A 246 3.24 -12.35 -12.14
C ALA A 246 3.17 -12.97 -13.54
N LEU A 247 2.30 -12.47 -14.42
CA LEU A 247 2.23 -12.89 -15.81
C LEU A 247 3.51 -12.56 -16.57
N PHE A 248 4.08 -11.37 -16.36
CA PHE A 248 5.35 -10.99 -16.97
C PHE A 248 6.47 -11.97 -16.59
N LEU A 249 6.63 -12.32 -15.30
CA LEU A 249 7.61 -13.31 -14.87
C LEU A 249 7.33 -14.71 -15.43
N LEU A 250 6.06 -15.10 -15.58
CA LEU A 250 5.70 -16.38 -16.21
C LEU A 250 6.15 -16.42 -17.67
N VAL A 251 5.85 -15.36 -18.43
CA VAL A 251 6.27 -15.24 -19.84
C VAL A 251 7.79 -15.35 -19.96
N LEU A 252 8.55 -14.63 -19.11
CA LEU A 252 9.99 -14.70 -19.11
C LEU A 252 10.51 -16.11 -18.74
N ALA A 253 9.90 -16.77 -17.76
CA ALA A 253 10.32 -18.09 -17.33
C ALA A 253 10.05 -19.14 -18.43
N VAL A 254 8.84 -19.17 -19.01
CA VAL A 254 8.49 -20.11 -20.07
C VAL A 254 9.33 -19.87 -21.33
N ALA A 255 9.48 -18.63 -21.75
CA ALA A 255 10.30 -18.27 -22.92
C ALA A 255 11.79 -18.59 -22.68
N GLY A 256 12.31 -18.34 -21.49
CA GLY A 256 13.69 -18.67 -21.13
C GLY A 256 13.96 -20.17 -21.08
N ILE A 257 13.04 -20.96 -20.54
CA ILE A 257 13.10 -22.44 -20.55
C ILE A 257 13.06 -22.94 -22.01
N SER A 258 12.11 -22.46 -22.82
CA SER A 258 12.01 -22.79 -24.25
C SER A 258 13.32 -22.51 -24.98
N TRP A 259 13.87 -21.31 -24.80
CA TRP A 259 15.17 -20.93 -25.38
C TRP A 259 16.31 -21.83 -24.90
N GLY A 260 16.36 -22.17 -23.62
CA GLY A 260 17.34 -23.12 -23.09
C GLY A 260 17.24 -24.50 -23.75
N LEU A 261 16.02 -25.02 -23.94
CA LEU A 261 15.80 -26.30 -24.64
C LEU A 261 16.22 -26.24 -26.11
N GLU A 262 16.04 -25.11 -26.79
CA GLU A 262 16.51 -24.86 -28.15
C GLU A 262 18.06 -24.97 -28.23
N ILE A 263 18.77 -24.27 -27.32
CA ILE A 263 20.24 -24.28 -27.26
C ILE A 263 20.81 -25.70 -27.05
N PHE A 264 20.13 -26.52 -26.23
CA PHE A 264 20.57 -27.90 -25.97
C PHE A 264 20.07 -28.92 -27.00
N GLY A 265 19.50 -28.45 -28.14
CA GLY A 265 19.03 -29.32 -29.22
C GLY A 265 17.88 -30.28 -28.84
N LYS A 266 17.14 -29.97 -27.78
CA LYS A 266 16.03 -30.77 -27.24
C LYS A 266 14.63 -30.31 -27.73
N TRP A 267 14.59 -29.37 -28.64
CA TRP A 267 13.35 -28.80 -29.18
C TRP A 267 13.22 -29.11 -30.69
N ASN A 268 11.96 -29.22 -31.18
CA ASN A 268 11.69 -29.47 -32.58
C ASN A 268 12.06 -28.24 -33.42
N GLU A 269 12.63 -28.46 -34.63
CA GLU A 269 13.08 -27.41 -35.55
C GLU A 269 12.01 -26.36 -35.88
N MET A 270 10.73 -26.74 -35.88
CA MET A 270 9.59 -25.85 -36.15
C MET A 270 9.47 -24.70 -35.11
N TRP A 271 9.96 -24.89 -33.88
CA TRP A 271 9.89 -23.90 -32.77
C TRP A 271 11.22 -23.22 -32.50
N ASN A 272 12.22 -23.45 -33.38
CA ASN A 272 13.54 -22.89 -33.20
C ASN A 272 13.52 -21.35 -33.26
N GLY A 273 14.09 -20.69 -32.27
CA GLY A 273 14.11 -19.22 -32.16
C GLY A 273 12.85 -18.61 -31.55
N PHE A 274 11.77 -19.39 -31.30
CA PHE A 274 10.52 -18.84 -30.76
C PHE A 274 10.68 -18.41 -29.30
N GLY A 275 11.29 -19.25 -28.46
CA GLY A 275 11.56 -18.93 -27.06
C GLY A 275 12.46 -17.70 -26.91
N ALA A 276 13.57 -17.67 -27.67
CA ALA A 276 14.49 -16.53 -27.72
C ALA A 276 13.76 -15.25 -28.14
N SER A 277 12.96 -15.31 -29.21
CA SER A 277 12.22 -14.15 -29.73
C SER A 277 11.24 -13.58 -28.72
N ILE A 278 10.45 -14.41 -28.04
CA ILE A 278 9.51 -13.96 -27.00
C ILE A 278 10.28 -13.34 -25.82
N PHE A 279 11.35 -14.01 -25.35
CA PHE A 279 12.14 -13.54 -24.23
C PHE A 279 12.76 -12.16 -24.49
N VAL A 280 13.43 -12.02 -25.63
CA VAL A 280 14.06 -10.76 -26.04
C VAL A 280 13.00 -9.66 -26.26
N THR A 281 11.90 -9.98 -26.95
CA THR A 281 10.80 -9.02 -27.18
C THR A 281 10.21 -8.52 -25.86
N ALA A 282 9.89 -9.43 -24.94
CA ALA A 282 9.31 -9.07 -23.63
C ALA A 282 10.26 -8.15 -22.81
N LEU A 283 11.56 -8.48 -22.76
CA LEU A 283 12.55 -7.63 -22.09
C LEU A 283 12.78 -6.30 -22.80
N THR A 284 12.79 -6.28 -24.13
CA THR A 284 12.96 -5.04 -24.91
C THR A 284 11.77 -4.11 -24.70
N LEU A 285 10.53 -4.61 -24.78
CA LEU A 285 9.34 -3.81 -24.51
C LEU A 285 9.33 -3.28 -23.08
N TRP A 286 9.64 -4.13 -22.10
CA TRP A 286 9.76 -3.72 -20.70
C TRP A 286 10.84 -2.63 -20.54
N GLY A 287 11.99 -2.81 -21.16
CA GLY A 287 13.12 -1.87 -21.12
C GLY A 287 12.79 -0.52 -21.77
N VAL A 288 12.17 -0.52 -22.95
CA VAL A 288 11.81 0.71 -23.68
C VAL A 288 10.74 1.50 -22.90
N ILE A 289 9.67 0.84 -22.46
CA ILE A 289 8.60 1.49 -21.69
C ILE A 289 9.14 1.98 -20.35
N GLY A 290 9.93 1.14 -19.66
CA GLY A 290 10.56 1.48 -18.38
C GLY A 290 11.53 2.66 -18.50
N LEU A 291 12.36 2.69 -19.56
CA LEU A 291 13.28 3.79 -19.84
C LEU A 291 12.51 5.10 -20.11
N GLY A 292 11.50 5.06 -20.98
CA GLY A 292 10.67 6.22 -21.26
C GLY A 292 9.98 6.75 -20.00
N SER A 293 9.42 5.85 -19.18
CA SER A 293 8.80 6.20 -17.90
C SER A 293 9.82 6.76 -16.88
N ALA A 294 11.03 6.20 -16.82
CA ALA A 294 12.09 6.68 -15.94
C ALA A 294 12.59 8.07 -16.36
N ILE A 295 12.75 8.33 -17.66
CA ILE A 295 13.14 9.66 -18.18
C ILE A 295 12.05 10.67 -17.87
N ALA A 296 10.77 10.35 -18.13
CA ALA A 296 9.64 11.25 -17.91
C ALA A 296 9.46 11.63 -16.42
N GLY A 297 9.75 10.69 -15.49
CA GLY A 297 9.64 10.93 -14.05
C GLY A 297 10.91 11.47 -13.39
N SER A 298 12.05 11.50 -14.09
CA SER A 298 13.34 11.89 -13.50
C SER A 298 13.56 13.40 -13.50
N HIS A 299 14.18 13.91 -12.44
CA HIS A 299 14.71 15.29 -12.40
C HIS A 299 16.12 15.41 -13.00
N SER A 300 16.81 14.30 -13.19
CA SER A 300 18.17 14.24 -13.75
C SER A 300 18.41 12.91 -14.45
N PHE A 301 19.12 12.92 -15.58
CA PHE A 301 19.55 11.69 -16.26
C PHE A 301 20.36 10.73 -15.37
N ARG A 302 21.02 11.25 -14.34
CA ARG A 302 21.76 10.42 -13.34
C ARG A 302 20.82 9.55 -12.49
N ASP A 303 19.54 9.89 -12.41
CA ASP A 303 18.55 9.13 -11.65
C ASP A 303 17.97 7.96 -12.44
N VAL A 304 17.98 8.05 -13.79
CA VAL A 304 17.33 7.07 -14.68
C VAL A 304 17.77 5.62 -14.41
N PRO A 305 19.06 5.27 -14.27
CA PRO A 305 19.46 3.89 -13.96
C PRO A 305 18.90 3.40 -12.61
N GLY A 306 18.86 4.29 -11.62
CA GLY A 306 18.31 3.95 -10.30
C GLY A 306 16.78 3.77 -10.31
N ILE A 307 16.05 4.57 -11.09
CA ILE A 307 14.61 4.43 -11.28
C ILE A 307 14.30 3.12 -12.02
N LEU A 308 15.04 2.80 -13.10
CA LEU A 308 14.93 1.51 -13.80
C LEU A 308 15.17 0.32 -12.85
N LYS A 309 16.20 0.42 -12.00
CA LYS A 309 16.44 -0.59 -10.96
C LYS A 309 15.26 -0.71 -10.01
N ALA A 310 14.63 0.40 -9.61
CA ALA A 310 13.46 0.37 -8.76
C ALA A 310 12.27 -0.34 -9.45
N TYR A 311 12.00 -0.06 -10.73
CA TYR A 311 10.99 -0.80 -11.51
C TYR A 311 11.25 -2.30 -11.57
N ALA A 312 12.50 -2.69 -11.84
CA ALA A 312 12.88 -4.11 -11.86
C ALA A 312 12.63 -4.78 -10.50
N VAL A 313 13.01 -4.10 -9.41
CA VAL A 313 12.79 -4.58 -8.04
C VAL A 313 11.30 -4.70 -7.70
N ILE A 314 10.48 -3.72 -8.10
CA ILE A 314 9.03 -3.71 -7.91
C ILE A 314 8.39 -4.90 -8.65
N HIS A 315 8.62 -5.01 -9.96
CA HIS A 315 7.97 -6.04 -10.78
C HIS A 315 8.44 -7.44 -10.43
N TYR A 316 9.76 -7.64 -10.25
CA TYR A 316 10.30 -8.93 -9.83
C TYR A 316 9.81 -9.31 -8.43
N GLY A 317 9.92 -8.41 -7.46
CA GLY A 317 9.50 -8.67 -6.08
C GLY A 317 8.02 -9.06 -6.00
N TYR A 318 7.16 -8.25 -6.65
CA TYR A 318 5.73 -8.52 -6.66
C TYR A 318 5.39 -9.84 -7.37
N GLY A 319 5.91 -10.05 -8.57
CA GLY A 319 5.66 -11.27 -9.36
C GLY A 319 6.18 -12.53 -8.67
N TYR A 320 7.39 -12.49 -8.10
CA TYR A 320 7.94 -13.58 -7.31
C TYR A 320 7.08 -13.89 -6.08
N GLY A 321 6.69 -12.85 -5.32
CA GLY A 321 5.81 -13.00 -4.17
C GLY A 321 4.47 -13.63 -4.56
N TYR A 322 3.90 -13.21 -5.69
CA TYR A 322 2.63 -13.73 -6.20
C TYR A 322 2.73 -15.23 -6.55
N TRP A 323 3.78 -15.67 -7.25
CA TRP A 323 4.00 -17.08 -7.55
C TRP A 323 4.25 -17.91 -6.30
N LYS A 324 5.01 -17.37 -5.35
CA LYS A 324 5.17 -18.01 -4.04
C LYS A 324 3.83 -18.15 -3.31
N GLY A 325 2.97 -17.13 -3.37
CA GLY A 325 1.62 -17.17 -2.82
C GLY A 325 0.74 -18.23 -3.49
N ILE A 326 0.79 -18.36 -4.83
CA ILE A 326 0.09 -19.42 -5.57
C ILE A 326 0.55 -20.81 -5.07
N LEU A 327 1.86 -21.03 -4.95
CA LEU A 327 2.40 -22.29 -4.46
C LEU A 327 1.91 -22.58 -3.03
N ASP A 328 2.02 -21.62 -2.12
CA ASP A 328 1.69 -21.84 -0.71
C ASP A 328 0.17 -21.97 -0.49
N PHE A 329 -0.65 -21.06 -1.03
CA PHE A 329 -2.08 -20.97 -0.68
C PHE A 329 -2.99 -21.80 -1.59
N LEU A 330 -2.70 -21.88 -2.91
CA LEU A 330 -3.54 -22.61 -3.86
C LEU A 330 -3.11 -24.08 -4.00
N ILE A 331 -1.80 -24.34 -4.15
CA ILE A 331 -1.29 -25.68 -4.42
C ILE A 331 -1.10 -26.44 -3.11
N LEU A 332 -0.32 -25.90 -2.18
CA LEU A 332 0.02 -26.53 -0.91
C LEU A 332 -1.02 -26.31 0.19
N ARG A 333 -1.99 -25.41 -0.02
CA ARG A 333 -3.09 -25.05 0.90
C ARG A 333 -2.62 -24.73 2.32
N ARG A 334 -1.46 -24.08 2.42
CA ARG A 334 -0.86 -23.66 3.70
C ARG A 334 -1.63 -22.47 4.28
N GLN A 335 -1.71 -22.44 5.62
CA GLN A 335 -2.12 -21.23 6.32
C GLN A 335 -0.93 -20.25 6.39
N PRO A 336 -1.19 -18.92 6.45
CA PRO A 336 -0.14 -17.92 6.62
C PRO A 336 0.66 -18.20 7.90
N GLY A 337 1.98 -18.39 7.77
CA GLY A 337 2.86 -18.65 8.91
C GLY A 337 3.42 -17.39 9.54
N VAL A 338 3.93 -17.47 10.78
CA VAL A 338 4.52 -16.36 11.54
C VAL A 338 5.64 -15.64 10.77
N LYS A 339 6.48 -16.38 10.01
CA LYS A 339 7.56 -15.80 9.19
C LYS A 339 7.07 -14.91 8.03
N SER A 340 5.85 -15.14 7.54
CA SER A 340 5.26 -14.28 6.49
C SER A 340 4.67 -13.00 7.06
N ALA A 341 4.52 -12.93 8.39
CA ALA A 341 3.98 -11.80 9.14
C ALA A 341 5.03 -10.75 9.59
N GLU A 342 6.34 -11.05 9.46
CA GLU A 342 7.38 -10.09 9.86
C GLU A 342 7.28 -8.77 9.07
N LEU A 343 7.13 -7.68 9.82
CA LEU A 343 7.03 -6.34 9.25
C LEU A 343 8.34 -5.92 8.56
N THR A 344 8.24 -5.30 7.40
CA THR A 344 9.39 -4.68 6.70
C THR A 344 9.58 -3.26 7.21
N ARG A 345 10.50 -3.07 8.10
CA ARG A 345 11.03 -1.74 8.46
C ARG A 345 12.48 -1.61 8.07
#